data_c06f5e00a838bf914ec87ef10baa07b4
#
_entry.id   c06f5e00a838bf914ec87ef10baa07b4
#
_cell.length_a   1.000
_cell.length_b   1.000
_cell.length_c   1.000
_cell.angle_alpha   90.00
_cell.angle_beta   90.00
_cell.angle_gamma   90.00
#
_symmetry.space_group_name_H-M   'P 1'
#
loop_
_entity.id
_entity.type
_entity.pdbx_description
1 polymer ?
#
loop_
_entity_poly.entity_id
_entity_poly.type
_entity_poly.pdbx_seq_one_letter_code
_entity_poly.pdbx_strand_id
1 'polypeptide(L)'
;MADFDTELDLFSFIPAEPVPEPPPPRRPARRKPAHRELQQLCFGFLWSLNPDAAAMRVPARFHKYQVTAAGFWRGETGRNRSVERTAVVVLYERFEHCFADCADRDARLAAIHELRAEKEALEAEIRRTEPELGSTDDLFSDFRVWNYAASRNRDYLKLRRRLEKLQHALHQGSRLEHIRHTGVADYCYLAVPENLVAPDEIAAGWGLVYLEPGRKFRLVREAEEQAIATPEGRQLLAENIAIAASCNARFAAGLDVRKDGTITYRRPPRKRSRLK
;
A
#
# COMPACT_ATOMS: atom_id res chain seq x y z
N MET A 1 27.95 -35.59 -83.47
CA MET A 1 26.60 -35.23 -83.02
C MET A 1 26.68 -35.05 -81.53
N ALA A 2 26.78 -33.81 -81.12
CA ALA A 2 26.88 -33.46 -79.70
C ALA A 2 25.62 -32.67 -79.35
N ASP A 3 24.78 -33.24 -78.50
CA ASP A 3 23.62 -32.57 -77.95
C ASP A 3 24.06 -31.66 -76.84
N PHE A 4 23.88 -30.36 -77.06
CA PHE A 4 23.94 -29.31 -76.07
C PHE A 4 22.51 -28.99 -75.62
N ASP A 5 22.04 -29.61 -74.56
CA ASP A 5 20.89 -29.14 -73.79
C ASP A 5 21.39 -28.73 -72.40
N THR A 6 21.90 -27.53 -72.33
CA THR A 6 22.13 -26.87 -71.01
C THR A 6 20.97 -25.93 -70.80
N GLU A 7 19.89 -26.44 -70.19
CA GLU A 7 18.84 -25.58 -69.63
C GLU A 7 19.48 -24.72 -68.52
N LEU A 8 19.66 -23.43 -68.85
CA LEU A 8 20.02 -22.39 -67.88
C LEU A 8 18.79 -22.17 -67.00
N ASP A 9 18.78 -22.79 -65.82
CA ASP A 9 17.77 -22.55 -64.79
C ASP A 9 17.92 -21.10 -64.27
N LEU A 10 17.10 -20.22 -64.87
CA LEU A 10 17.07 -18.78 -64.58
C LEU A 10 16.61 -18.48 -63.13
N PHE A 11 16.12 -19.44 -62.42
CA PHE A 11 15.59 -19.27 -61.02
C PHE A 11 16.55 -19.59 -59.93
N SER A 12 17.74 -20.11 -60.25
CA SER A 12 18.77 -20.45 -59.24
C SER A 12 19.50 -19.24 -58.61
N PHE A 13 19.21 -18.01 -59.10
CA PHE A 13 19.83 -16.76 -58.59
C PHE A 13 18.86 -15.88 -57.74
N ILE A 14 17.72 -16.38 -57.32
CA ILE A 14 16.88 -15.65 -56.34
C ILE A 14 17.50 -15.91 -54.95
N PRO A 15 18.17 -14.92 -54.33
CA PRO A 15 18.65 -15.11 -52.96
C PRO A 15 17.41 -15.35 -52.10
N ALA A 16 17.42 -16.45 -51.36
CA ALA A 16 16.34 -16.75 -50.40
C ALA A 16 16.22 -15.57 -49.45
N GLU A 17 15.03 -14.95 -49.41
CA GLU A 17 14.76 -13.90 -48.44
C GLU A 17 15.12 -14.41 -47.04
N PRO A 18 15.84 -13.64 -46.24
CA PRO A 18 16.18 -14.07 -44.88
C PRO A 18 14.86 -14.34 -44.12
N VAL A 19 14.67 -15.57 -43.71
CA VAL A 19 13.54 -15.96 -42.87
C VAL A 19 13.59 -15.08 -41.63
N PRO A 20 12.57 -14.26 -41.35
CA PRO A 20 12.60 -13.39 -40.19
C PRO A 20 12.78 -14.24 -38.93
N GLU A 21 13.80 -13.93 -38.15
CA GLU A 21 14.04 -14.62 -36.88
C GLU A 21 12.75 -14.60 -36.04
N PRO A 22 12.35 -15.75 -35.47
CA PRO A 22 11.18 -15.80 -34.63
C PRO A 22 11.35 -14.77 -33.49
N PRO A 23 10.31 -13.96 -33.19
CA PRO A 23 10.41 -12.96 -32.14
C PRO A 23 10.85 -13.63 -30.84
N PRO A 24 11.74 -13.02 -30.07
CA PRO A 24 12.23 -13.61 -28.81
C PRO A 24 11.05 -13.98 -27.92
N PRO A 25 11.10 -15.12 -27.21
CA PRO A 25 10.00 -15.58 -26.40
C PRO A 25 9.59 -14.47 -25.42
N ARG A 26 8.33 -14.03 -25.51
CA ARG A 26 7.76 -13.01 -24.62
C ARG A 26 7.97 -13.50 -23.18
N ARG A 27 8.82 -12.80 -22.44
CA ARG A 27 8.97 -13.06 -21.00
C ARG A 27 7.57 -13.01 -20.38
N PRO A 28 7.16 -14.02 -19.61
CA PRO A 28 5.84 -14.02 -18.99
C PRO A 28 5.69 -12.72 -18.19
N ALA A 29 4.59 -12.00 -18.44
CA ALA A 29 4.32 -10.74 -17.76
C ALA A 29 4.39 -11.02 -16.24
N ARG A 30 5.31 -10.34 -15.55
CA ARG A 30 5.50 -10.51 -14.09
C ARG A 30 4.18 -10.19 -13.42
N ARG A 31 3.56 -11.20 -12.81
CA ARG A 31 2.31 -11.05 -12.06
C ARG A 31 2.56 -10.05 -10.93
N LYS A 32 1.74 -9.00 -10.85
CA LYS A 32 1.79 -8.07 -9.71
C LYS A 32 1.56 -8.88 -8.41
N PRO A 33 2.38 -8.70 -7.39
CA PRO A 33 2.23 -9.40 -6.13
C PRO A 33 0.86 -9.05 -5.51
N ALA A 34 0.21 -10.05 -4.90
CA ALA A 34 -1.04 -9.81 -4.21
C ALA A 34 -0.80 -9.01 -2.92
N HIS A 35 -1.78 -8.21 -2.49
CA HIS A 35 -1.72 -7.44 -1.23
C HIS A 35 -1.20 -8.26 -0.04
N ARG A 36 -1.73 -9.48 0.12
CA ARG A 36 -1.30 -10.40 1.19
C ARG A 36 0.18 -10.78 1.09
N GLU A 37 0.69 -10.92 -0.11
CA GLU A 37 2.10 -11.25 -0.35
C GLU A 37 3.02 -10.09 0.05
N LEU A 38 2.63 -8.85 -0.26
CA LEU A 38 3.35 -7.65 0.17
C LEU A 38 3.32 -7.49 1.70
N GLN A 39 2.19 -7.75 2.35
CA GLN A 39 2.09 -7.75 3.81
C GLN A 39 3.02 -8.81 4.45
N GLN A 40 3.10 -10.00 3.86
CA GLN A 40 4.01 -11.06 4.31
C GLN A 40 5.49 -10.65 4.16
N LEU A 41 5.83 -9.94 3.09
CA LEU A 41 7.19 -9.41 2.90
C LEU A 41 7.54 -8.33 3.94
N CYS A 42 6.62 -7.42 4.25
CA CYS A 42 6.80 -6.45 5.33
C CYS A 42 7.05 -7.15 6.69
N PHE A 43 6.30 -8.21 6.96
CA PHE A 43 6.47 -9.00 8.17
C PHE A 43 7.79 -9.77 8.16
N GLY A 44 8.19 -10.33 7.00
CA GLY A 44 9.49 -10.99 6.81
C GLY A 44 10.66 -10.03 7.00
N PHE A 45 10.56 -8.79 6.48
CA PHE A 45 11.55 -7.75 6.75
C PHE A 45 11.68 -7.46 8.25
N LEU A 46 10.55 -7.29 8.94
CA LEU A 46 10.59 -7.02 10.38
C LEU A 46 11.24 -8.17 11.15
N TRP A 47 10.95 -9.42 10.78
CA TRP A 47 11.58 -10.60 11.38
C TRP A 47 13.09 -10.70 11.08
N SER A 48 13.56 -10.17 9.95
CA SER A 48 15.00 -10.13 9.65
C SER A 48 15.78 -9.19 10.58
N LEU A 49 15.09 -8.27 11.27
CA LEU A 49 15.65 -7.42 12.33
C LEU A 49 15.73 -8.12 13.71
N ASN A 50 15.29 -9.37 13.78
CA ASN A 50 15.37 -10.24 14.96
C ASN A 50 14.62 -9.72 16.20
N PRO A 51 13.32 -9.36 16.11
CA PRO A 51 12.54 -8.92 17.27
C PRO A 51 12.23 -10.08 18.21
N ASP A 52 12.04 -9.78 19.51
CA ASP A 52 11.53 -10.76 20.49
C ASP A 52 10.09 -11.18 20.21
N ALA A 53 9.28 -10.25 19.72
CA ALA A 53 7.93 -10.52 19.26
C ALA A 53 7.51 -9.54 18.16
N ALA A 54 6.67 -10.03 17.25
CA ALA A 54 6.11 -9.24 16.17
C ALA A 54 4.72 -9.70 15.79
N ALA A 55 3.89 -8.78 15.26
CA ALA A 55 2.58 -9.10 14.72
C ALA A 55 2.26 -8.26 13.50
N MET A 56 1.31 -8.74 12.69
CA MET A 56 0.74 -7.99 11.56
C MET A 56 -0.53 -7.26 11.98
N ARG A 57 -0.82 -6.13 11.32
CA ARG A 57 -2.05 -5.35 11.49
C ARG A 57 -2.21 -4.84 12.92
N VAL A 58 -1.17 -4.21 13.43
CA VAL A 58 -1.10 -3.69 14.79
C VAL A 58 -1.60 -2.25 14.82
N PRO A 59 -2.53 -1.86 15.72
CA PRO A 59 -2.81 -0.46 15.99
C PRO A 59 -1.56 0.22 16.57
N ALA A 60 -1.22 1.42 16.09
CA ALA A 60 -0.14 2.19 16.71
C ALA A 60 -0.59 2.60 18.15
N ARG A 61 -1.14 3.80 18.32
CA ARG A 61 -1.74 4.22 19.59
C ARG A 61 -3.28 4.20 19.52
N PHE A 62 -3.81 4.66 18.37
CA PHE A 62 -5.24 4.70 18.11
C PHE A 62 -5.60 3.68 17.05
N HIS A 63 -6.75 3.04 17.16
CA HIS A 63 -7.25 2.08 16.16
C HIS A 63 -7.34 2.65 14.73
N LYS A 64 -7.45 3.98 14.61
CA LYS A 64 -7.45 4.69 13.33
C LYS A 64 -6.11 4.51 12.57
N TYR A 65 -4.99 4.38 13.28
CA TYR A 65 -3.65 4.28 12.69
C TYR A 65 -3.10 2.87 12.85
N GLN A 66 -3.58 1.97 12.03
CA GLN A 66 -3.09 0.59 11.99
C GLN A 66 -1.84 0.52 11.11
N VAL A 67 -0.75 -0.07 11.64
CA VAL A 67 0.47 -0.36 10.87
C VAL A 67 0.42 -1.78 10.31
N THR A 68 1.17 -2.04 9.24
CA THR A 68 1.15 -3.34 8.55
C THR A 68 1.82 -4.42 9.39
N ALA A 69 2.93 -4.08 10.03
CA ALA A 69 3.63 -4.94 10.97
C ALA A 69 4.29 -4.09 12.06
N ALA A 70 4.40 -4.65 13.26
CA ALA A 70 5.12 -4.04 14.36
C ALA A 70 5.84 -5.11 15.16
N GLY A 71 6.98 -4.75 15.74
CA GLY A 71 7.79 -5.62 16.58
C GLY A 71 8.45 -4.86 17.72
N PHE A 72 8.89 -5.60 18.75
CA PHE A 72 9.62 -5.03 19.87
C PHE A 72 10.78 -5.93 20.29
N TRP A 73 11.74 -5.32 20.97
CA TRP A 73 12.92 -5.95 21.59
C TRP A 73 12.95 -5.61 23.08
N ARG A 74 13.31 -6.58 23.88
CA ARG A 74 13.45 -6.44 25.33
C ARG A 74 14.90 -6.17 25.67
N GLY A 75 15.12 -5.40 26.71
CA GLY A 75 16.45 -5.20 27.28
C GLY A 75 17.01 -6.49 27.91
N GLU A 76 18.32 -6.64 27.79
CA GLU A 76 19.01 -7.84 28.31
C GLU A 76 19.20 -7.82 29.81
N THR A 77 19.10 -6.67 30.48
CA THR A 77 19.48 -6.46 31.89
C THR A 77 18.31 -6.44 32.86
N GLY A 78 18.34 -7.37 33.81
CA GLY A 78 17.57 -7.32 35.03
C GLY A 78 16.34 -8.23 35.12
N ARG A 79 15.76 -8.31 36.36
CA ARG A 79 14.52 -9.07 36.62
C ARG A 79 13.28 -8.51 35.90
N ASN A 80 13.27 -7.22 35.59
CA ASN A 80 12.22 -6.56 34.84
C ASN A 80 12.71 -6.31 33.39
N ARG A 81 12.41 -7.22 32.50
CA ARG A 81 12.67 -7.05 31.07
C ARG A 81 11.70 -6.01 30.47
N SER A 82 12.10 -4.75 30.50
CA SER A 82 11.34 -3.67 29.87
C SER A 82 11.46 -3.73 28.34
N VAL A 83 10.48 -3.18 27.64
CA VAL A 83 10.58 -2.97 26.20
C VAL A 83 11.59 -1.86 25.95
N GLU A 84 12.71 -2.21 25.33
CA GLU A 84 13.82 -1.30 25.10
C GLU A 84 13.71 -0.60 23.74
N ARG A 85 13.23 -1.35 22.72
CA ARG A 85 13.15 -0.87 21.35
C ARG A 85 11.89 -1.38 20.67
N THR A 86 11.33 -0.55 19.79
CA THR A 86 10.14 -0.86 19.00
C THR A 86 10.30 -0.43 17.56
N ALA A 87 9.69 -1.15 16.62
CA ALA A 87 9.67 -0.77 15.23
C ALA A 87 8.29 -1.01 14.61
N VAL A 88 7.94 -0.16 13.67
CA VAL A 88 6.71 -0.28 12.88
C VAL A 88 7.02 -0.24 11.39
N VAL A 89 6.23 -0.97 10.61
CA VAL A 89 6.32 -1.01 9.15
C VAL A 89 4.95 -0.65 8.58
N VAL A 90 4.91 0.35 7.70
CA VAL A 90 3.72 0.79 6.96
C VAL A 90 3.89 0.42 5.49
N LEU A 91 2.91 -0.25 4.91
CA LEU A 91 2.88 -0.66 3.50
C LEU A 91 2.04 0.30 2.68
N TYR A 92 2.61 0.78 1.58
CA TYR A 92 1.85 1.37 0.47
C TYR A 92 2.11 0.60 -0.82
N GLU A 93 1.04 0.25 -1.54
CA GLU A 93 1.12 -0.55 -2.78
C GLU A 93 1.10 0.31 -4.04
N ARG A 94 0.58 1.53 -3.93
CA ARG A 94 0.40 2.45 -5.05
C ARG A 94 0.85 3.85 -4.66
N PHE A 95 1.43 4.54 -5.60
CA PHE A 95 1.87 5.93 -5.42
C PHE A 95 0.75 6.85 -4.95
N GLU A 96 -0.45 6.70 -5.50
CA GLU A 96 -1.63 7.48 -5.11
C GLU A 96 -1.97 7.39 -3.61
N HIS A 97 -1.63 6.26 -2.97
CA HIS A 97 -1.88 6.06 -1.55
C HIS A 97 -0.82 6.69 -0.66
N CYS A 98 0.44 6.74 -1.12
CA CYS A 98 1.55 7.33 -0.38
C CYS A 98 1.81 8.79 -0.71
N PHE A 99 1.30 9.32 -1.83
CA PHE A 99 1.57 10.66 -2.29
C PHE A 99 1.31 11.73 -1.22
N ALA A 100 0.20 11.62 -0.49
CA ALA A 100 -0.12 12.56 0.60
C ALA A 100 0.90 12.54 1.75
N ASP A 101 1.61 11.42 1.93
CA ASP A 101 2.58 11.21 3.00
C ASP A 101 4.02 11.48 2.54
N CYS A 102 4.33 11.29 1.25
CA CYS A 102 5.68 11.38 0.67
C CYS A 102 5.94 12.67 -0.09
N ALA A 103 4.92 13.26 -0.74
CA ALA A 103 5.08 14.51 -1.48
C ALA A 103 5.40 15.69 -0.55
N ASP A 104 6.20 16.62 -1.05
CA ASP A 104 6.43 17.90 -0.38
C ASP A 104 5.17 18.78 -0.36
N ARG A 105 5.27 19.93 0.31
CA ARG A 105 4.14 20.85 0.45
C ARG A 105 3.71 21.44 -0.88
N ASP A 106 4.66 21.80 -1.74
CA ASP A 106 4.38 22.49 -3.00
C ASP A 106 3.75 21.53 -4.01
N ALA A 107 4.25 20.30 -4.10
CA ALA A 107 3.65 19.25 -4.90
C ALA A 107 2.23 18.91 -4.42
N ARG A 108 1.98 18.88 -3.11
CA ARG A 108 0.62 18.70 -2.56
C ARG A 108 -0.31 19.86 -2.95
N LEU A 109 0.17 21.12 -2.87
CA LEU A 109 -0.61 22.29 -3.27
C LEU A 109 -0.94 22.26 -4.77
N ALA A 110 0.03 21.95 -5.63
CA ALA A 110 -0.18 21.82 -7.06
C ALA A 110 -1.26 20.76 -7.38
N ALA A 111 -1.13 19.58 -6.77
CA ALA A 111 -2.12 18.50 -6.95
C ALA A 111 -3.52 18.88 -6.43
N ILE A 112 -3.62 19.65 -5.34
CA ILE A 112 -4.91 20.17 -4.84
C ILE A 112 -5.54 21.12 -5.86
N HIS A 113 -4.74 21.98 -6.50
CA HIS A 113 -5.23 22.91 -7.53
C HIS A 113 -5.78 22.16 -8.75
N GLU A 114 -5.03 21.19 -9.26
CA GLU A 114 -5.48 20.33 -10.38
C GLU A 114 -6.79 19.59 -10.06
N LEU A 115 -6.84 18.94 -8.88
CA LEU A 115 -8.03 18.21 -8.46
C LEU A 115 -9.25 19.12 -8.22
N ARG A 116 -9.05 20.39 -7.85
CA ARG A 116 -10.16 21.35 -7.74
C ARG A 116 -10.74 21.70 -9.10
N ALA A 117 -9.90 21.95 -10.10
CA ALA A 117 -10.35 22.21 -11.46
C ALA A 117 -11.11 21.01 -12.05
N GLU A 118 -10.58 19.78 -11.85
CA GLU A 118 -11.26 18.56 -12.27
C GLU A 118 -12.61 18.37 -11.53
N LYS A 119 -12.66 18.68 -10.23
CA LYS A 119 -13.87 18.64 -9.43
C LYS A 119 -14.97 19.57 -9.99
N GLU A 120 -14.62 20.80 -10.34
CA GLU A 120 -15.54 21.78 -10.93
C GLU A 120 -16.10 21.27 -12.27
N ALA A 121 -15.26 20.67 -13.11
CA ALA A 121 -15.69 20.09 -14.38
C ALA A 121 -16.69 18.93 -14.17
N LEU A 122 -16.39 18.03 -13.22
CA LEU A 122 -17.31 16.92 -12.89
C LEU A 122 -18.60 17.41 -12.22
N GLU A 123 -18.57 18.47 -11.42
CA GLU A 123 -19.76 19.08 -10.85
C GLU A 123 -20.64 19.70 -11.93
N ALA A 124 -20.05 20.32 -12.97
CA ALA A 124 -20.80 20.81 -14.13
C ALA A 124 -21.44 19.68 -14.94
N GLU A 125 -20.76 18.54 -15.06
CA GLU A 125 -21.33 17.33 -15.70
C GLU A 125 -22.48 16.75 -14.86
N ILE A 126 -22.30 16.60 -13.55
CA ILE A 126 -23.36 16.10 -12.63
C ILE A 126 -24.60 16.98 -12.70
N ARG A 127 -24.46 18.29 -12.76
CA ARG A 127 -25.61 19.20 -12.94
C ARG A 127 -26.44 18.91 -14.20
N ARG A 128 -25.79 18.42 -15.27
CA ARG A 128 -26.48 18.07 -16.50
C ARG A 128 -27.11 16.68 -16.47
N THR A 129 -26.43 15.73 -15.80
CA THR A 129 -26.81 14.31 -15.82
C THR A 129 -27.71 13.90 -14.67
N GLU A 130 -27.62 14.59 -13.53
CA GLU A 130 -28.34 14.29 -12.28
C GLU A 130 -29.08 15.54 -11.76
N PRO A 131 -30.03 16.14 -12.53
CA PRO A 131 -30.71 17.37 -12.13
C PRO A 131 -31.52 17.24 -10.84
N GLU A 132 -31.87 16.03 -10.43
CA GLU A 132 -32.56 15.70 -9.19
C GLU A 132 -31.75 16.00 -7.91
N LEU A 133 -30.43 16.15 -8.02
CA LEU A 133 -29.56 16.51 -6.89
C LEU A 133 -29.62 17.99 -6.52
N GLY A 134 -30.25 18.83 -7.37
CA GLY A 134 -30.49 20.24 -7.08
C GLY A 134 -31.78 20.41 -6.28
N SER A 135 -31.68 20.90 -5.06
CA SER A 135 -32.84 21.27 -4.24
C SER A 135 -33.50 22.56 -4.76
N THR A 136 -34.83 22.50 -4.94
CA THR A 136 -35.65 23.66 -5.32
C THR A 136 -36.39 24.29 -4.14
N ASP A 137 -36.09 23.85 -2.90
CA ASP A 137 -36.89 24.18 -1.72
C ASP A 137 -36.51 25.54 -1.07
N ASP A 138 -35.75 26.38 -1.71
CA ASP A 138 -35.37 27.65 -1.11
C ASP A 138 -36.16 28.83 -1.71
N LEU A 139 -36.62 29.73 -0.85
CA LEU A 139 -37.33 30.97 -1.18
C LEU A 139 -36.58 31.91 -2.17
N PHE A 140 -35.31 31.57 -2.43
CA PHE A 140 -34.45 32.26 -3.38
C PHE A 140 -34.05 31.31 -4.52
N SER A 141 -34.82 31.33 -5.60
CA SER A 141 -34.60 30.46 -6.77
C SER A 141 -33.23 30.58 -7.45
N ASP A 142 -32.47 31.61 -7.10
CA ASP A 142 -31.15 31.88 -7.70
C ASP A 142 -30.00 31.09 -7.04
N PHE A 143 -30.23 30.48 -5.88
CA PHE A 143 -29.21 29.69 -5.17
C PHE A 143 -29.64 28.22 -5.02
N ARG A 144 -29.62 27.49 -6.12
CA ARG A 144 -29.77 26.03 -6.05
C ARG A 144 -28.62 25.39 -5.27
N VAL A 145 -28.92 24.82 -4.11
CA VAL A 145 -27.96 24.00 -3.36
C VAL A 145 -27.90 22.62 -3.95
N TRP A 146 -26.72 22.19 -4.38
CA TRP A 146 -26.52 20.89 -5.01
C TRP A 146 -25.94 19.87 -4.03
N ASN A 147 -26.59 18.74 -3.86
CA ASN A 147 -26.11 17.64 -3.02
C ASN A 147 -25.20 16.68 -3.81
N TYR A 148 -24.01 17.13 -4.18
CA TYR A 148 -23.03 16.30 -4.88
C TYR A 148 -22.59 15.06 -4.10
N ALA A 149 -22.81 15.01 -2.77
CA ALA A 149 -22.45 13.84 -1.97
C ALA A 149 -23.32 12.61 -2.29
N ALA A 150 -24.53 12.83 -2.80
CA ALA A 150 -25.46 11.79 -3.20
C ALA A 150 -25.31 11.38 -4.69
N SER A 151 -24.38 12.00 -5.43
CA SER A 151 -24.15 11.68 -6.85
C SER A 151 -23.77 10.21 -7.04
N ARG A 152 -24.25 9.65 -8.16
CA ARG A 152 -23.89 8.30 -8.64
C ARG A 152 -22.57 8.27 -9.39
N ASN A 153 -21.98 9.43 -9.70
CA ASN A 153 -20.71 9.54 -10.40
C ASN A 153 -19.56 9.04 -9.51
N ARG A 154 -19.06 7.84 -9.81
CA ARG A 154 -18.01 7.18 -9.03
C ARG A 154 -16.67 7.91 -9.10
N ASP A 155 -16.39 8.59 -10.20
CA ASP A 155 -15.12 9.29 -10.39
C ASP A 155 -15.10 10.58 -9.60
N TYR A 156 -16.22 11.31 -9.52
CA TYR A 156 -16.39 12.43 -8.62
C TYR A 156 -16.20 12.01 -7.14
N LEU A 157 -16.80 10.89 -6.71
CA LEU A 157 -16.66 10.42 -5.33
C LEU A 157 -15.22 10.00 -4.99
N LYS A 158 -14.48 9.41 -5.95
CA LYS A 158 -13.06 9.09 -5.78
C LYS A 158 -12.21 10.35 -5.69
N LEU A 159 -12.43 11.28 -6.60
CA LEU A 159 -11.72 12.56 -6.67
C LEU A 159 -11.93 13.36 -5.37
N ARG A 160 -13.16 13.47 -4.90
CA ARG A 160 -13.48 14.14 -3.64
C ARG A 160 -12.71 13.54 -2.46
N ARG A 161 -12.70 12.23 -2.33
CA ARG A 161 -11.93 11.54 -1.28
C ARG A 161 -10.43 11.79 -1.38
N ARG A 162 -9.89 11.85 -2.61
CA ARG A 162 -8.48 12.15 -2.85
C ARG A 162 -8.16 13.59 -2.44
N LEU A 163 -9.00 14.53 -2.81
CA LEU A 163 -8.87 15.95 -2.46
C LEU A 163 -8.94 16.14 -0.92
N GLU A 164 -9.93 15.55 -0.26
CA GLU A 164 -10.07 15.60 1.20
C GLU A 164 -8.82 15.05 1.90
N LYS A 165 -8.27 13.92 1.41
CA LYS A 165 -7.04 13.32 1.96
C LYS A 165 -5.84 14.26 1.83
N LEU A 166 -5.64 14.92 0.68
CA LEU A 166 -4.53 15.84 0.46
C LEU A 166 -4.68 17.11 1.31
N GLN A 167 -5.88 17.65 1.41
CA GLN A 167 -6.17 18.81 2.26
C GLN A 167 -5.92 18.48 3.74
N HIS A 168 -6.37 17.30 4.19
CA HIS A 168 -6.11 16.84 5.55
C HIS A 168 -4.60 16.71 5.82
N ALA A 169 -3.85 16.09 4.89
CA ALA A 169 -2.40 15.93 5.02
C ALA A 169 -1.66 17.29 5.04
N LEU A 170 -2.17 18.29 4.30
CA LEU A 170 -1.60 19.62 4.27
C LEU A 170 -1.81 20.41 5.57
N HIS A 171 -3.01 20.29 6.16
CA HIS A 171 -3.42 21.15 7.31
C HIS A 171 -3.28 20.45 8.66
N GLN A 172 -3.40 19.14 8.71
CA GLN A 172 -3.41 18.38 9.97
C GLN A 172 -2.23 17.39 10.08
N GLY A 173 -1.41 17.30 9.05
CA GLY A 173 -0.32 16.34 8.97
C GLY A 173 -0.67 15.05 8.27
N SER A 174 0.35 14.38 7.74
CA SER A 174 0.23 13.12 7.03
C SER A 174 0.02 11.93 7.98
N ARG A 175 -0.42 10.80 7.45
CA ARG A 175 -0.57 9.56 8.24
C ARG A 175 0.76 9.12 8.85
N LEU A 176 1.87 9.24 8.11
CA LEU A 176 3.19 8.86 8.61
C LEU A 176 3.62 9.78 9.76
N GLU A 177 3.38 11.09 9.64
CA GLU A 177 3.62 12.04 10.73
C GLU A 177 2.78 11.72 11.96
N HIS A 178 1.51 11.42 11.80
CA HIS A 178 0.65 11.00 12.92
C HIS A 178 1.16 9.75 13.60
N ILE A 179 1.57 8.70 12.86
CA ILE A 179 2.14 7.48 13.44
C ILE A 179 3.40 7.82 14.23
N ARG A 180 4.30 8.62 13.67
CA ARG A 180 5.52 9.07 14.34
C ARG A 180 5.20 9.82 15.63
N HIS A 181 4.28 10.77 15.60
CA HIS A 181 3.88 11.59 16.76
C HIS A 181 3.13 10.80 17.86
N THR A 182 2.73 9.55 17.60
CA THR A 182 2.17 8.71 18.68
C THR A 182 3.18 8.37 19.78
N GLY A 183 4.48 8.46 19.49
CA GLY A 183 5.55 8.15 20.42
C GLY A 183 5.64 6.68 20.83
N VAL A 184 5.08 5.76 20.03
CA VAL A 184 5.04 4.32 20.33
C VAL A 184 6.19 3.53 19.67
N ALA A 185 6.84 4.10 18.65
CA ALA A 185 7.87 3.41 17.89
C ALA A 185 9.17 4.21 17.85
N ASP A 186 10.28 3.53 18.09
CA ASP A 186 11.63 4.08 17.93
C ASP A 186 12.05 4.10 16.47
N TYR A 187 11.65 3.11 15.69
CA TYR A 187 12.00 2.99 14.29
C TYR A 187 10.74 2.84 13.43
N CYS A 188 10.64 3.71 12.43
CA CYS A 188 9.50 3.74 11.51
C CYS A 188 9.99 3.44 10.08
N TYR A 189 9.44 2.40 9.47
CA TYR A 189 9.77 1.99 8.11
C TYR A 189 8.58 2.11 7.17
N LEU A 190 8.85 2.64 5.98
CA LEU A 190 7.93 2.64 4.85
C LEU A 190 8.32 1.50 3.90
N ALA A 191 7.41 0.58 3.66
CA ALA A 191 7.58 -0.50 2.69
C ALA A 191 6.74 -0.22 1.45
N VAL A 192 7.36 -0.25 0.28
CA VAL A 192 6.72 0.00 -1.01
C VAL A 192 7.24 -0.96 -2.07
N PRO A 193 6.48 -1.25 -3.14
CA PRO A 193 7.03 -1.89 -4.34
C PRO A 193 8.27 -1.15 -4.85
N GLU A 194 9.19 -1.90 -5.44
CA GLU A 194 10.45 -1.36 -5.96
C GLU A 194 10.23 -0.12 -6.84
N ASN A 195 11.00 0.94 -6.59
CA ASN A 195 10.98 2.21 -7.30
C ASN A 195 9.64 2.96 -7.30
N LEU A 196 8.76 2.70 -6.33
CA LEU A 196 7.50 3.43 -6.22
C LEU A 196 7.67 4.85 -5.65
N VAL A 197 8.63 5.03 -4.75
CA VAL A 197 8.98 6.29 -4.07
C VAL A 197 10.50 6.35 -4.00
N ALA A 198 11.09 7.51 -4.30
CA ALA A 198 12.53 7.70 -4.17
C ALA A 198 12.95 7.91 -2.70
N PRO A 199 14.20 7.61 -2.33
CA PRO A 199 14.64 7.73 -0.94
C PRO A 199 14.58 9.16 -0.37
N ASP A 200 14.67 10.16 -1.21
CA ASP A 200 14.58 11.59 -0.87
C ASP A 200 13.14 12.10 -0.73
N GLU A 201 12.17 11.37 -1.28
CA GLU A 201 10.75 11.74 -1.21
C GLU A 201 10.07 11.30 0.11
N ILE A 202 10.72 10.49 0.93
CA ILE A 202 10.10 10.01 2.17
C ILE A 202 10.35 10.97 3.34
N ALA A 203 9.42 10.98 4.29
CA ALA A 203 9.49 11.79 5.49
C ALA A 203 10.83 11.58 6.24
N ALA A 204 11.37 12.65 6.82
CA ALA A 204 12.61 12.59 7.59
C ALA A 204 12.50 11.59 8.75
N GLY A 205 13.58 10.84 8.97
CA GLY A 205 13.66 9.82 10.03
C GLY A 205 12.98 8.48 9.70
N TRP A 206 12.22 8.38 8.59
CA TRP A 206 11.66 7.11 8.15
C TRP A 206 12.67 6.30 7.34
N GLY A 207 12.74 4.99 7.59
CA GLY A 207 13.47 4.05 6.75
C GLY A 207 12.64 3.65 5.51
N LEU A 208 13.32 3.23 4.44
CA LEU A 208 12.69 2.79 3.18
C LEU A 208 13.06 1.35 2.87
N VAL A 209 12.03 0.54 2.62
CA VAL A 209 12.17 -0.87 2.23
C VAL A 209 11.48 -1.07 0.88
N TYR A 210 12.24 -1.50 -0.11
CA TYR A 210 11.67 -1.94 -1.38
C TYR A 210 11.27 -3.41 -1.33
N LEU A 211 10.05 -3.67 -1.79
CA LEU A 211 9.50 -5.01 -1.95
C LEU A 211 9.68 -5.43 -3.41
N GLU A 212 10.64 -6.33 -3.63
CA GLU A 212 11.05 -6.76 -4.95
C GLU A 212 10.24 -7.97 -5.44
N PRO A 213 10.15 -8.18 -6.76
CA PRO A 213 9.58 -9.40 -7.33
C PRO A 213 10.35 -10.64 -6.87
N GLY A 214 9.64 -11.78 -6.72
CA GLY A 214 10.28 -13.03 -6.28
C GLY A 214 10.39 -13.18 -4.76
N ARG A 215 9.58 -12.43 -4.01
CA ARG A 215 9.49 -12.49 -2.54
C ARG A 215 10.76 -12.04 -1.84
N LYS A 216 11.38 -11.03 -2.37
CA LYS A 216 12.56 -10.39 -1.79
C LYS A 216 12.21 -9.00 -1.28
N PHE A 217 12.98 -8.53 -0.33
CA PHE A 217 12.95 -7.14 0.11
C PHE A 217 14.39 -6.61 0.17
N ARG A 218 14.53 -5.31 0.05
CA ARG A 218 15.81 -4.62 0.17
C ARG A 218 15.64 -3.36 1.01
N LEU A 219 16.44 -3.24 2.06
CA LEU A 219 16.53 -2.01 2.83
C LEU A 219 17.32 -0.98 2.01
N VAL A 220 16.68 0.13 1.69
CA VAL A 220 17.22 1.21 0.86
C VAL A 220 17.74 2.35 1.71
N ARG A 221 16.99 2.70 2.77
CA ARG A 221 17.35 3.70 3.77
C ARG A 221 17.02 3.17 5.15
N GLU A 222 17.97 3.26 6.07
CA GLU A 222 17.73 2.92 7.47
C GLU A 222 16.81 3.95 8.12
N ALA A 223 16.01 3.50 9.10
CA ALA A 223 15.23 4.41 9.91
C ALA A 223 16.12 5.04 10.99
N GLU A 224 15.90 6.31 11.24
CA GLU A 224 16.52 7.02 12.37
C GLU A 224 15.71 6.74 13.65
N GLU A 225 16.42 6.71 14.80
CA GLU A 225 15.76 6.57 16.08
C GLU A 225 14.91 7.81 16.38
N GLN A 226 13.65 7.57 16.72
CA GLN A 226 12.68 8.64 16.96
C GLN A 226 12.78 9.09 18.44
N ALA A 227 13.33 10.26 18.68
CA ALA A 227 13.46 10.83 20.03
C ALA A 227 12.12 11.02 20.78
N ILE A 228 10.99 10.95 20.07
CA ILE A 228 9.64 11.10 20.65
C ILE A 228 9.10 9.79 21.27
N ALA A 229 9.76 8.65 21.04
CA ALA A 229 9.35 7.37 21.62
C ALA A 229 9.52 7.39 23.14
N THR A 230 8.44 7.07 23.85
CA THR A 230 8.44 7.04 25.32
C THR A 230 8.37 5.61 25.84
N PRO A 231 8.84 5.32 27.06
CA PRO A 231 8.72 4.00 27.68
C PRO A 231 7.26 3.49 27.69
N GLU A 232 6.31 4.36 28.01
CA GLU A 232 4.88 4.05 28.03
C GLU A 232 4.35 3.77 26.63
N GLY A 233 4.85 4.52 25.63
CA GLY A 233 4.52 4.30 24.22
C GLY A 233 5.01 2.95 23.71
N ARG A 234 6.26 2.57 24.07
CA ARG A 234 6.83 1.25 23.76
C ARG A 234 6.02 0.11 24.37
N GLN A 235 5.67 0.26 25.67
CA GLN A 235 4.84 -0.72 26.37
C GLN A 235 3.46 -0.87 25.71
N LEU A 236 2.80 0.23 25.38
CA LEU A 236 1.52 0.23 24.70
C LEU A 236 1.59 -0.49 23.34
N LEU A 237 2.66 -0.25 22.56
CA LEU A 237 2.84 -0.96 21.30
C LEU A 237 3.06 -2.45 21.51
N ALA A 238 3.83 -2.86 22.53
CA ALA A 238 4.03 -4.28 22.87
C ALA A 238 2.71 -4.96 23.24
N GLU A 239 1.85 -4.30 24.02
CA GLU A 239 0.50 -4.79 24.33
C GLU A 239 -0.35 -4.94 23.08
N ASN A 240 -0.34 -3.96 22.19
CA ASN A 240 -1.06 -4.02 20.91
C ASN A 240 -0.54 -5.14 20.01
N ILE A 241 0.77 -5.40 20.00
CA ILE A 241 1.39 -6.54 19.33
C ILE A 241 0.87 -7.86 19.91
N ALA A 242 0.83 -7.99 21.24
CA ALA A 242 0.33 -9.19 21.91
C ALA A 242 -1.15 -9.45 21.56
N ILE A 243 -1.98 -8.42 21.59
CA ILE A 243 -3.41 -8.49 21.20
C ILE A 243 -3.54 -8.91 19.73
N ALA A 244 -2.80 -8.28 18.82
CA ALA A 244 -2.84 -8.62 17.40
C ALA A 244 -2.35 -10.05 17.14
N ALA A 245 -1.28 -10.49 17.79
CA ALA A 245 -0.77 -11.86 17.70
C ALA A 245 -1.80 -12.88 18.23
N SER A 246 -2.46 -12.61 19.34
CA SER A 246 -3.53 -13.45 19.89
C SER A 246 -4.72 -13.56 18.95
N CYS A 247 -5.14 -12.45 18.32
CA CYS A 247 -6.19 -12.46 17.30
C CYS A 247 -5.78 -13.29 16.08
N ASN A 248 -4.53 -13.17 15.63
CA ASN A 248 -4.01 -13.95 14.51
C ASN A 248 -3.93 -15.43 14.84
N ALA A 249 -3.50 -15.80 16.04
CA ALA A 249 -3.44 -17.18 16.54
C ALA A 249 -4.87 -17.79 16.61
N ARG A 250 -5.84 -17.06 17.18
CA ARG A 250 -7.24 -17.46 17.21
C ARG A 250 -7.79 -17.72 15.81
N PHE A 251 -7.52 -16.81 14.87
CA PHE A 251 -7.94 -16.97 13.47
C PHE A 251 -7.26 -18.17 12.79
N ALA A 252 -5.96 -18.37 13.03
CA ALA A 252 -5.21 -19.51 12.51
C ALA A 252 -5.71 -20.84 13.07
N ALA A 253 -6.11 -20.88 14.34
CA ALA A 253 -6.76 -22.03 14.97
C ALA A 253 -8.19 -22.28 14.47
N GLY A 254 -8.73 -21.39 13.63
CA GLY A 254 -10.09 -21.53 13.09
C GLY A 254 -11.19 -21.23 14.12
N LEU A 255 -10.85 -20.58 15.24
CA LEU A 255 -11.80 -20.26 16.30
C LEU A 255 -12.55 -18.96 15.97
N ASP A 256 -13.87 -19.01 16.04
CA ASP A 256 -14.74 -17.83 15.97
C ASP A 256 -15.64 -17.82 17.21
N VAL A 257 -15.51 -16.78 18.02
CA VAL A 257 -16.30 -16.60 19.25
C VAL A 257 -17.33 -15.53 18.98
N ARG A 258 -18.62 -15.91 19.03
CA ARG A 258 -19.74 -15.00 18.86
C ARG A 258 -19.97 -14.16 20.12
N LYS A 259 -20.75 -13.07 20.00
CA LYS A 259 -21.06 -12.18 21.13
C LYS A 259 -21.82 -12.87 22.27
N ASP A 260 -22.54 -13.94 21.97
CA ASP A 260 -23.26 -14.78 22.91
C ASP A 260 -22.39 -15.82 23.63
N GLY A 261 -21.07 -15.81 23.38
CA GLY A 261 -20.13 -16.79 23.92
C GLY A 261 -20.05 -18.11 23.14
N THR A 262 -20.88 -18.30 22.12
CA THR A 262 -20.86 -19.53 21.30
C THR A 262 -19.55 -19.63 20.51
N ILE A 263 -18.86 -20.77 20.65
CA ILE A 263 -17.62 -21.05 19.89
C ILE A 263 -17.98 -21.84 18.62
N THR A 264 -17.54 -21.34 17.50
CA THR A 264 -17.66 -22.02 16.22
C THR A 264 -16.29 -22.28 15.63
N TYR A 265 -16.11 -23.47 15.02
CA TYR A 265 -14.86 -23.84 14.38
C TYR A 265 -15.00 -23.68 12.87
N ARG A 266 -14.15 -22.84 12.29
CA ARG A 266 -13.98 -22.77 10.83
C ARG A 266 -13.01 -23.86 10.40
N ARG A 267 -13.45 -24.81 9.58
CA ARG A 267 -12.52 -25.76 8.98
C ARG A 267 -11.49 -24.98 8.15
N PRO A 268 -10.18 -25.24 8.34
CA PRO A 268 -9.18 -24.63 7.49
C PRO A 268 -9.47 -24.99 6.04
N PRO A 269 -9.26 -24.08 5.08
CA PRO A 269 -9.46 -24.38 3.68
C PRO A 269 -8.62 -25.61 3.31
N ARG A 270 -9.25 -26.65 2.75
CA ARG A 270 -8.56 -27.88 2.31
C ARG A 270 -7.43 -27.46 1.35
N LYS A 271 -6.19 -27.79 1.68
CA LYS A 271 -5.09 -27.69 0.73
C LYS A 271 -5.49 -28.49 -0.51
N ARG A 272 -5.72 -27.81 -1.64
CA ARG A 272 -5.86 -28.52 -2.92
C ARG A 272 -4.55 -29.27 -3.12
N SER A 273 -4.59 -30.60 -3.02
CA SER A 273 -3.47 -31.45 -3.46
C SER A 273 -3.27 -31.13 -4.93
N ARG A 274 -2.12 -30.56 -5.28
CA ARG A 274 -1.71 -30.53 -6.68
C ARG A 274 -1.51 -32.01 -7.05
N LEU A 275 -2.45 -32.55 -7.79
CA LEU A 275 -2.19 -33.79 -8.54
C LEU A 275 -0.94 -33.53 -9.38
N LYS A 276 0.07 -34.38 -9.18
CA LYS A 276 1.32 -34.40 -9.97
C LYS A 276 1.02 -34.78 -11.42
#